data_5851bf4701268313f9a147a84de38487
#
_entry.id   5851bf4701268313f9a147a84de38487
#
_cell.length_a   1.000
_cell.length_b   1.000
_cell.length_c   1.000
_cell.angle_alpha   90.00
_cell.angle_beta   90.00
_cell.angle_gamma   90.00
#
_symmetry.space_group_name_H-M   'P 1'
#
loop_
_entity.id
_entity.type
_entity.pdbx_description
1 polymer ?
#
loop_
_entity_poly.entity_id
_entity_poly.type
_entity_poly.pdbx_seq_one_letter_code
_entity_poly.pdbx_strand_id
1 'polypeptide(L)'
;DDIFGPVSISKLKENDTYERAIEGYMPTADVVFLDEIWKAGPAIQNTLLTALNEKVFRNGAKEVLLPLKLLIAASNELPAEGEGLEALWDRFLVRCVSNCVKDDNSFLSMILDTEQVTYSARLKQLQITPKEYAQWQKQIAQVRVDKGVKDSILYIRNSLKHVKDRDG
;
A
#
# COMPACT_ATOMS: atom_id res chain seq x y z
N ASP A 1 -15.44 -5.10 6.86
CA ASP A 1 -14.86 -5.60 8.11
C ASP A 1 -13.46 -6.20 7.90
N ASP A 2 -13.19 -6.81 6.74
CA ASP A 2 -11.98 -7.59 6.47
C ASP A 2 -10.67 -6.78 6.49
N ILE A 3 -10.73 -5.48 6.24
CA ILE A 3 -9.56 -4.61 6.23
C ILE A 3 -9.29 -3.98 7.61
N PHE A 4 -10.32 -3.42 8.23
CA PHE A 4 -10.17 -2.61 9.45
C PHE A 4 -10.66 -3.31 10.72
N GLY A 5 -11.13 -4.55 10.61
CA GLY A 5 -11.70 -5.33 11.69
C GLY A 5 -13.20 -5.11 11.90
N PRO A 6 -13.87 -6.06 12.57
CA PRO A 6 -15.29 -6.00 12.88
C PRO A 6 -15.60 -4.97 13.97
N VAL A 7 -16.85 -4.53 14.02
CA VAL A 7 -17.33 -3.66 15.10
C VAL A 7 -17.32 -4.43 16.41
N SER A 8 -16.78 -3.82 17.46
CA SER A 8 -16.75 -4.40 18.80
C SER A 8 -18.13 -4.29 19.47
N ILE A 9 -18.84 -5.42 19.50
CA ILE A 9 -20.18 -5.50 20.11
C ILE A 9 -20.12 -5.23 21.63
N SER A 10 -19.06 -5.62 22.31
CA SER A 10 -18.88 -5.36 23.74
C SER A 10 -18.78 -3.88 24.03
N LYS A 11 -17.95 -3.13 23.30
CA LYS A 11 -17.79 -1.68 23.48
C LYS A 11 -19.06 -0.90 23.10
N LEU A 12 -19.78 -1.39 22.11
CA LEU A 12 -21.06 -0.78 21.75
C LEU A 12 -22.11 -0.96 22.87
N LYS A 13 -22.15 -2.14 23.50
CA LYS A 13 -23.12 -2.43 24.59
C LYS A 13 -22.75 -1.79 25.94
N GLU A 14 -21.47 -1.74 26.26
CA GLU A 14 -21.00 -1.30 27.58
C GLU A 14 -20.83 0.21 27.66
N ASN A 15 -20.36 0.83 26.56
CA ASN A 15 -19.93 2.22 26.57
C ASN A 15 -20.65 3.08 25.51
N ASP A 16 -21.59 2.52 24.75
CA ASP A 16 -22.24 3.20 23.61
C ASP A 16 -21.21 3.79 22.62
N THR A 17 -20.05 3.11 22.46
CA THR A 17 -18.98 3.56 21.59
C THR A 17 -18.84 2.67 20.37
N TYR A 18 -18.83 3.28 19.19
CA TYR A 18 -18.61 2.61 17.92
C TYR A 18 -17.10 2.47 17.70
N GLU A 19 -16.51 1.40 18.16
CA GLU A 19 -15.11 1.05 17.92
C GLU A 19 -15.00 -0.31 17.22
N ARG A 20 -13.94 -0.49 16.41
CA ARG A 20 -13.61 -1.76 15.75
C ARG A 20 -12.58 -2.55 16.56
N ALA A 21 -12.66 -3.86 16.47
CA ALA A 21 -11.62 -4.76 16.97
C ALA A 21 -10.50 -4.83 15.91
N ILE A 22 -9.46 -4.03 16.09
CA ILE A 22 -8.42 -3.78 15.07
C ILE A 22 -7.23 -4.73 15.15
N GLU A 23 -7.13 -5.52 16.22
CA GLU A 23 -6.00 -6.43 16.43
C GLU A 23 -5.96 -7.51 15.33
N GLY A 24 -4.79 -7.64 14.69
CA GLY A 24 -4.61 -8.55 13.55
C GLY A 24 -5.13 -8.02 12.20
N TYR A 25 -5.63 -6.79 12.15
CA TYR A 25 -6.08 -6.14 10.93
C TYR A 25 -5.13 -5.01 10.49
N MET A 26 -5.42 -4.40 9.33
CA MET A 26 -4.57 -3.35 8.75
C MET A 26 -4.09 -2.28 9.75
N PRO A 27 -4.92 -1.78 10.69
CA PRO A 27 -4.47 -0.74 11.61
C PRO A 27 -3.30 -1.13 12.53
N THR A 28 -3.02 -2.43 12.68
CA THR A 28 -1.93 -2.94 13.53
C THR A 28 -0.81 -3.62 12.74
N ALA A 29 -0.90 -3.64 11.40
CA ALA A 29 0.02 -4.37 10.55
C ALA A 29 1.15 -3.50 9.97
N ASP A 30 2.37 -4.01 9.99
CA ASP A 30 3.53 -3.40 9.32
C ASP A 30 3.50 -3.56 7.80
N VAL A 31 2.97 -4.68 7.31
CA VAL A 31 2.84 -5.01 5.89
C VAL A 31 1.41 -5.47 5.63
N VAL A 32 0.80 -4.92 4.60
CA VAL A 32 -0.59 -5.21 4.23
C VAL A 32 -0.65 -5.62 2.77
N PHE A 33 -1.39 -6.68 2.49
CA PHE A 33 -1.78 -7.08 1.14
C PHE A 33 -3.30 -6.93 1.00
N LEU A 34 -3.73 -6.19 -0.02
CA LEU A 34 -5.14 -6.00 -0.36
C LEU A 34 -5.42 -6.61 -1.72
N ASP A 35 -6.29 -7.59 -1.75
CA ASP A 35 -6.78 -8.16 -3.01
C ASP A 35 -8.05 -7.45 -3.46
N GLU A 36 -8.27 -7.38 -4.78
CA GLU A 36 -9.43 -6.77 -5.41
C GLU A 36 -9.74 -5.34 -4.91
N ILE A 37 -8.68 -4.54 -4.76
CA ILE A 37 -8.76 -3.22 -4.10
C ILE A 37 -9.81 -2.28 -4.74
N TRP A 38 -10.02 -2.38 -6.06
CA TRP A 38 -10.97 -1.51 -6.77
C TRP A 38 -12.43 -1.87 -6.54
N LYS A 39 -12.70 -3.09 -6.03
CA LYS A 39 -14.06 -3.51 -5.64
C LYS A 39 -14.50 -3.00 -4.26
N ALA A 40 -13.59 -2.37 -3.52
CA ALA A 40 -13.93 -1.76 -2.25
C ALA A 40 -14.87 -0.56 -2.45
N GLY A 41 -15.90 -0.44 -1.63
CA GLY A 41 -16.84 0.69 -1.71
C GLY A 41 -16.19 2.03 -1.33
N PRO A 42 -16.79 3.17 -1.72
CA PRO A 42 -16.21 4.52 -1.54
C PRO A 42 -15.82 4.86 -0.10
N ALA A 43 -16.57 4.39 0.88
CA ALA A 43 -16.25 4.62 2.31
C ALA A 43 -14.93 3.95 2.72
N ILE A 44 -14.67 2.74 2.22
CA ILE A 44 -13.43 2.01 2.49
C ILE A 44 -12.26 2.70 1.78
N GLN A 45 -12.44 3.12 0.55
CA GLN A 45 -11.42 3.81 -0.25
C GLN A 45 -11.02 5.14 0.41
N ASN A 46 -11.97 5.94 0.89
CA ASN A 46 -11.70 7.17 1.62
C ASN A 46 -10.95 6.91 2.94
N THR A 47 -11.29 5.84 3.65
CA THR A 47 -10.57 5.44 4.86
C THR A 47 -9.13 5.01 4.53
N LEU A 48 -8.94 4.27 3.44
CA LEU A 48 -7.61 3.90 2.94
C LEU A 48 -6.79 5.13 2.55
N LEU A 49 -7.38 6.11 1.86
CA LEU A 49 -6.70 7.37 1.51
C LEU A 49 -6.20 8.10 2.76
N THR A 50 -7.04 8.25 3.77
CA THR A 50 -6.67 8.86 5.05
C THR A 50 -5.55 8.07 5.72
N ALA A 51 -5.70 6.76 5.81
CA ALA A 51 -4.71 5.87 6.40
C ALA A 51 -3.34 5.94 5.70
N LEU A 52 -3.31 6.01 4.37
CA LEU A 52 -2.09 6.09 3.59
C LEU A 52 -1.42 7.48 3.66
N ASN A 53 -2.21 8.55 3.69
CA ASN A 53 -1.71 9.92 3.70
C ASN A 53 -1.24 10.35 5.10
N GLU A 54 -2.08 10.11 6.10
CA GLU A 54 -1.90 10.63 7.45
C GLU A 54 -1.23 9.61 8.38
N LYS A 55 -1.14 8.34 7.97
CA LYS A 55 -0.68 7.22 8.81
C LYS A 55 -1.51 7.07 10.07
N VAL A 56 -2.80 7.41 10.01
CA VAL A 56 -3.74 7.37 11.11
C VAL A 56 -5.00 6.62 10.71
N PHE A 57 -5.51 5.81 11.61
CA PHE A 57 -6.84 5.21 11.53
C PHE A 57 -7.72 5.75 12.65
N ARG A 58 -8.91 6.23 12.33
CA ARG A 58 -9.89 6.71 13.30
C ARG A 58 -10.79 5.58 13.75
N ASN A 59 -10.63 5.16 15.00
CA ASN A 59 -11.41 4.09 15.61
C ASN A 59 -12.36 4.67 16.67
N GLY A 60 -13.57 5.02 16.25
CA GLY A 60 -14.49 5.80 17.08
C GLY A 60 -13.91 7.19 17.36
N ALA A 61 -13.80 7.54 18.63
CA ALA A 61 -13.20 8.80 19.08
C ALA A 61 -11.66 8.77 19.18
N LYS A 62 -11.03 7.61 18.93
CA LYS A 62 -9.59 7.41 19.08
C LYS A 62 -8.89 7.48 17.74
N GLU A 63 -7.72 8.09 17.73
CA GLU A 63 -6.78 8.02 16.61
C GLU A 63 -5.70 6.99 16.90
N VAL A 64 -5.51 6.04 15.97
CA VAL A 64 -4.50 4.99 16.05
C VAL A 64 -3.46 5.26 14.98
N LEU A 65 -2.21 5.45 15.39
CA LEU A 65 -1.08 5.58 14.48
C LEU A 65 -0.80 4.22 13.83
N LEU A 66 -0.73 4.21 12.50
CA LEU A 66 -0.49 3.00 11.73
C LEU A 66 1.01 2.68 11.69
N PRO A 67 1.42 1.45 12.04
CA PRO A 67 2.81 1.00 11.89
C PRO A 67 3.17 0.69 10.43
N LEU A 68 2.26 0.89 9.50
CA LEU A 68 2.32 0.49 8.10
C LEU A 68 3.59 0.97 7.39
N LYS A 69 4.39 0.02 6.91
CA LYS A 69 5.63 0.22 6.15
C LYS A 69 5.45 -0.05 4.66
N LEU A 70 4.64 -1.07 4.32
CA LEU A 70 4.41 -1.51 2.94
C LEU A 70 2.95 -1.89 2.74
N LEU A 71 2.36 -1.35 1.67
CA LEU A 71 1.06 -1.78 1.15
C LEU A 71 1.26 -2.37 -0.24
N ILE A 72 0.80 -3.58 -0.43
CA ILE A 72 0.72 -4.26 -1.72
C ILE A 72 -0.75 -4.45 -2.05
N ALA A 73 -1.13 -4.14 -3.27
CA ALA A 73 -2.49 -4.37 -3.74
C ALA A 73 -2.50 -5.15 -5.04
N ALA A 74 -3.53 -5.95 -5.23
CA ALA A 74 -3.78 -6.66 -6.47
C ALA A 74 -5.20 -6.36 -6.98
N SER A 75 -5.39 -6.42 -8.28
CA SER A 75 -6.69 -6.38 -8.91
C SER A 75 -6.62 -6.95 -10.33
N ASN A 76 -7.71 -7.54 -10.77
CA ASN A 76 -7.87 -8.03 -12.13
C ASN A 76 -8.32 -6.93 -13.11
N GLU A 77 -8.68 -5.77 -12.61
CA GLU A 77 -9.17 -4.62 -13.37
C GLU A 77 -8.47 -3.33 -12.95
N LEU A 78 -8.48 -2.34 -13.84
CA LEU A 78 -8.04 -0.99 -13.53
C LEU A 78 -9.15 -0.23 -12.80
N PRO A 79 -8.80 0.85 -12.05
CA PRO A 79 -9.82 1.71 -11.46
C PRO A 79 -10.71 2.29 -12.56
N ALA A 80 -12.03 2.31 -12.32
CA ALA A 80 -12.97 2.90 -13.25
C ALA A 80 -12.83 4.43 -13.25
N GLU A 81 -12.88 5.02 -14.44
CA GLU A 81 -12.81 6.47 -14.61
C GLU A 81 -14.03 7.18 -14.01
N GLY A 82 -13.80 8.31 -13.36
CA GLY A 82 -14.87 9.14 -12.80
C GLY A 82 -15.49 8.62 -11.49
N GLU A 83 -14.99 7.54 -10.93
CA GLU A 83 -15.46 7.01 -9.64
C GLU A 83 -14.67 7.56 -8.43
N GLY A 84 -13.74 8.48 -8.66
CA GLY A 84 -12.92 9.08 -7.59
C GLY A 84 -11.80 8.17 -7.10
N LEU A 85 -11.46 7.13 -7.87
CA LEU A 85 -10.41 6.16 -7.55
C LEU A 85 -9.01 6.65 -7.89
N GLU A 86 -8.90 7.72 -8.68
CA GLU A 86 -7.66 8.30 -9.17
C GLU A 86 -6.74 8.68 -8.01
N ALA A 87 -7.30 9.22 -6.93
CA ALA A 87 -6.54 9.62 -5.75
C ALA A 87 -5.88 8.42 -5.04
N LEU A 88 -6.56 7.28 -4.99
CA LEU A 88 -5.99 6.05 -4.43
C LEU A 88 -4.98 5.43 -5.38
N TRP A 89 -5.27 5.43 -6.69
CA TRP A 89 -4.36 4.97 -7.74
C TRP A 89 -3.01 5.70 -7.69
N ASP A 90 -3.01 7.02 -7.52
CA ASP A 90 -1.80 7.84 -7.44
C ASP A 90 -0.92 7.55 -6.22
N ARG A 91 -1.43 6.85 -5.21
CA ARG A 91 -0.65 6.43 -4.03
C ARG A 91 0.23 5.21 -4.30
N PHE A 92 -0.06 4.45 -5.37
CA PHE A 92 0.76 3.32 -5.76
C PHE A 92 1.92 3.77 -6.65
N LEU A 93 3.11 3.88 -6.06
CA LEU A 93 4.33 4.33 -6.76
C LEU A 93 4.83 3.30 -7.78
N VAL A 94 4.68 2.01 -7.48
CA VAL A 94 5.08 0.91 -8.36
C VAL A 94 3.83 0.20 -8.86
N ARG A 95 3.69 0.12 -10.17
CA ARG A 95 2.56 -0.50 -10.85
C ARG A 95 3.09 -1.55 -11.81
N CYS A 96 2.65 -2.79 -11.64
CA CYS A 96 3.09 -3.93 -12.43
C CYS A 96 1.89 -4.58 -13.09
N VAL A 97 2.01 -4.86 -14.38
CA VAL A 97 1.02 -5.67 -15.11
C VAL A 97 1.53 -7.10 -15.15
N SER A 98 0.75 -8.02 -14.57
CA SER A 98 1.02 -9.46 -14.66
C SER A 98 0.22 -10.03 -15.82
N ASN A 99 0.91 -10.45 -16.88
CA ASN A 99 0.29 -11.08 -18.03
C ASN A 99 0.21 -12.60 -17.84
N CYS A 100 -0.66 -13.25 -18.62
CA CYS A 100 -0.71 -14.70 -18.68
C CYS A 100 0.64 -15.28 -19.11
N VAL A 101 1.01 -16.42 -18.54
CA VAL A 101 2.19 -17.18 -18.94
C VAL A 101 2.02 -17.64 -20.38
N LYS A 102 2.98 -17.29 -21.25
CA LYS A 102 2.92 -17.59 -22.69
C LYS A 102 3.75 -18.81 -23.08
N ASP A 103 4.74 -19.15 -22.28
CA ASP A 103 5.66 -20.25 -22.53
C ASP A 103 5.16 -21.53 -21.84
N ASP A 104 5.05 -22.61 -22.62
CA ASP A 104 4.49 -23.89 -22.18
C ASP A 104 5.31 -24.52 -21.04
N ASN A 105 6.64 -24.35 -21.04
CA ASN A 105 7.48 -24.90 -19.96
C ASN A 105 7.23 -24.16 -18.64
N SER A 106 7.17 -22.85 -18.69
CA SER A 106 6.83 -22.02 -17.51
C SER A 106 5.41 -22.32 -17.01
N PHE A 107 4.46 -22.57 -17.92
CA PHE A 107 3.09 -22.95 -17.56
C PHE A 107 3.05 -24.32 -16.87
N LEU A 108 3.75 -25.31 -17.42
CA LEU A 108 3.86 -26.64 -16.83
C LEU A 108 4.56 -26.59 -15.46
N SER A 109 5.64 -25.81 -15.34
CA SER A 109 6.34 -25.60 -14.07
C SER A 109 5.41 -25.02 -13.02
N MET A 110 4.62 -23.99 -13.37
CA MET A 110 3.65 -23.37 -12.47
C MET A 110 2.58 -24.36 -11.95
N ILE A 111 2.20 -25.35 -12.75
CA ILE A 111 1.17 -26.35 -12.36
C ILE A 111 1.79 -27.53 -11.61
N LEU A 112 2.98 -27.97 -12.01
CA LEU A 112 3.60 -29.22 -11.55
C LEU A 112 4.57 -29.01 -10.40
N ASP A 113 5.20 -27.83 -10.29
CA ASP A 113 6.15 -27.53 -9.23
C ASP A 113 5.41 -27.32 -7.91
N THR A 114 5.50 -28.32 -7.06
CA THR A 114 4.98 -28.27 -5.68
C THR A 114 6.03 -27.82 -4.67
N GLU A 115 7.22 -27.44 -5.15
CA GLU A 115 8.30 -27.00 -4.27
C GLU A 115 7.92 -25.71 -3.54
N GLN A 116 7.94 -25.77 -2.22
CA GLN A 116 7.82 -24.58 -1.39
C GLN A 116 8.99 -23.63 -1.72
N VAL A 117 8.68 -22.36 -1.95
CA VAL A 117 9.70 -21.33 -2.17
C VAL A 117 10.63 -21.30 -0.96
N THR A 118 11.76 -21.98 -1.08
CA THR A 118 12.81 -21.90 -0.08
C THR A 118 13.55 -20.59 -0.28
N TYR A 119 13.54 -19.75 0.74
CA TYR A 119 14.34 -18.52 0.72
C TYR A 119 15.82 -18.89 0.48
N SER A 120 16.37 -18.46 -0.64
CA SER A 120 17.78 -18.67 -0.94
C SER A 120 18.65 -18.05 0.17
N ALA A 121 19.84 -18.61 0.41
CA ALA A 121 20.79 -18.04 1.37
C ALA A 121 21.10 -16.56 1.08
N ARG A 122 21.06 -16.16 -0.20
CA ARG A 122 21.22 -14.77 -0.65
C ARG A 122 20.11 -13.85 -0.13
N LEU A 123 18.85 -14.28 -0.11
CA LEU A 123 17.74 -13.50 0.42
C LEU A 123 17.87 -13.28 1.94
N LYS A 124 18.37 -14.28 2.67
CA LYS A 124 18.66 -14.15 4.11
C LYS A 124 19.71 -13.08 4.40
N GLN A 125 20.71 -12.95 3.53
CA GLN A 125 21.75 -11.91 3.65
C GLN A 125 21.24 -10.50 3.33
N LEU A 126 20.15 -10.39 2.59
CA LEU A 126 19.52 -9.10 2.22
C LEU A 126 18.44 -8.66 3.22
N GLN A 127 18.22 -9.40 4.30
CA GLN A 127 17.25 -9.01 5.32
C GLN A 127 17.70 -7.75 6.05
N ILE A 128 16.79 -6.80 6.15
CA ILE A 128 16.97 -5.56 6.90
C ILE A 128 16.40 -5.77 8.30
N THR A 129 17.20 -5.53 9.32
CA THR A 129 16.73 -5.60 10.70
C THR A 129 15.87 -4.38 11.06
N PRO A 130 14.96 -4.48 12.05
CA PRO A 130 14.20 -3.33 12.53
C PRO A 130 15.09 -2.16 12.98
N LYS A 131 16.27 -2.45 13.51
CA LYS A 131 17.24 -1.45 13.96
C LYS A 131 17.85 -0.69 12.76
N GLU A 132 18.24 -1.40 11.71
CA GLU A 132 18.76 -0.80 10.46
C GLU A 132 17.69 0.05 9.79
N TYR A 133 16.46 -0.44 9.72
CA TYR A 133 15.33 0.30 9.17
C TYR A 133 15.11 1.62 9.93
N ALA A 134 15.07 1.58 11.26
CA ALA A 134 14.91 2.78 12.08
C ALA A 134 16.08 3.76 11.93
N GLN A 135 17.31 3.25 11.75
CA GLN A 135 18.49 4.09 11.48
C GLN A 135 18.39 4.77 10.11
N TRP A 136 17.98 4.06 9.08
CA TRP A 136 17.78 4.60 7.74
C TRP A 136 16.69 5.68 7.71
N GLN A 137 15.60 5.50 8.42
CA GLN A 137 14.55 6.53 8.54
C GLN A 137 15.09 7.84 9.13
N LYS A 138 15.96 7.75 10.14
CA LYS A 138 16.65 8.93 10.70
C LYS A 138 17.60 9.57 9.71
N GLN A 139 18.34 8.78 8.94
CA GLN A 139 19.26 9.28 7.91
C GLN A 139 18.51 9.96 6.76
N ILE A 140 17.40 9.39 6.30
CA ILE A 140 16.55 9.97 5.26
C ILE A 140 16.07 11.37 5.67
N ALA A 141 15.65 11.54 6.92
CA ALA A 141 15.20 12.84 7.43
C ALA A 141 16.32 13.92 7.46
N GLN A 142 17.57 13.51 7.40
CA GLN A 142 18.75 14.41 7.42
C GLN A 142 19.30 14.69 6.01
N VAL A 143 18.79 14.02 4.98
CA VAL A 143 19.25 14.21 3.59
C VAL A 143 18.96 15.64 3.13
N ARG A 144 20.01 16.34 2.70
CA ARG A 144 19.89 17.68 2.12
C ARG A 144 19.75 17.59 0.61
N VAL A 145 18.75 18.28 0.10
CA VAL A 145 18.54 18.41 -1.35
C VAL A 145 19.41 19.57 -1.85
N ASP A 146 20.44 19.24 -2.61
CA ASP A 146 21.33 20.22 -3.21
C ASP A 146 20.71 20.96 -4.40
N LYS A 147 21.46 21.94 -4.95
CA LYS A 147 20.99 22.74 -6.08
C LYS A 147 20.77 21.87 -7.34
N GLY A 148 21.66 20.92 -7.63
CA GLY A 148 21.57 20.10 -8.84
C GLY A 148 20.29 19.24 -8.86
N VAL A 149 19.92 18.67 -7.70
CA VAL A 149 18.66 17.92 -7.55
C VAL A 149 17.45 18.84 -7.73
N LYS A 150 17.47 20.05 -7.15
CA LYS A 150 16.37 21.03 -7.33
C LYS A 150 16.21 21.42 -8.80
N ASP A 151 17.31 21.71 -9.47
CA ASP A 151 17.31 22.07 -10.90
C ASP A 151 16.76 20.91 -11.76
N SER A 152 17.12 19.66 -11.45
CA SER A 152 16.61 18.46 -12.11
C SER A 152 15.10 18.29 -11.89
N ILE A 153 14.60 18.49 -10.68
CA ILE A 153 13.16 18.45 -10.37
C ILE A 153 12.41 19.51 -11.18
N LEU A 154 12.93 20.75 -11.24
CA LEU A 154 12.32 21.82 -12.03
C LEU A 154 12.33 21.53 -13.51
N TYR A 155 13.42 20.94 -14.03
CA TYR A 155 13.52 20.52 -15.42
C TYR A 155 12.45 19.48 -15.76
N ILE A 156 12.33 18.41 -14.95
CA ILE A 156 11.32 17.36 -15.14
C ILE A 156 9.90 17.98 -15.11
N ARG A 157 9.62 18.80 -14.09
CA ARG A 157 8.32 19.47 -13.97
C ARG A 157 7.98 20.30 -15.22
N ASN A 158 8.93 21.06 -15.73
CA ASN A 158 8.70 21.91 -16.89
C ASN A 158 8.54 21.09 -18.18
N SER A 159 9.28 19.99 -18.33
CA SER A 159 9.14 19.08 -19.46
C SER A 159 7.75 18.40 -19.49
N LEU A 160 7.21 18.08 -18.32
CA LEU A 160 5.91 17.42 -18.20
C LEU A 160 4.70 18.38 -18.37
N LYS A 161 4.89 19.69 -18.25
CA LYS A 161 3.79 20.66 -18.45
C LYS A 161 3.11 20.60 -19.83
N HIS A 162 3.79 20.08 -20.82
CA HIS A 162 3.30 19.99 -22.20
C HIS A 162 2.88 18.56 -22.59
N VAL A 163 3.05 17.61 -21.68
CA VAL A 163 2.53 16.26 -21.86
C VAL A 163 1.05 16.32 -21.52
N LYS A 164 0.22 16.33 -22.53
CA LYS A 164 -1.22 16.13 -22.35
C LYS A 164 -1.43 14.69 -21.91
N ASP A 165 -2.28 14.48 -20.92
CA ASP A 165 -2.82 13.16 -20.66
C ASP A 165 -3.41 12.62 -21.95
N ARG A 166 -3.34 11.31 -22.17
CA ARG A 166 -3.74 10.69 -23.44
C ARG A 166 -5.22 10.93 -23.78
N ASP A 167 -5.99 11.44 -22.84
CA ASP A 167 -7.45 11.59 -22.92
C ASP A 167 -7.93 13.06 -22.86
N GLY A 168 -7.03 14.07 -23.03
CA GLY A 168 -7.42 15.47 -22.96
C GLY A 168 -6.78 16.40 -23.97
#